data_7c83590e2074cbf330eda23a786e3d3d
#
_entry.id   7c83590e2074cbf330eda23a786e3d3d
#
_cell.length_a   1.000
_cell.length_b   1.000
_cell.length_c   1.000
_cell.angle_alpha   90.00
_cell.angle_beta   90.00
_cell.angle_gamma   90.00
#
_symmetry.space_group_name_H-M   'P 1'
#
loop_
_entity.id
_entity.type
_entity.pdbx_description
1 polymer ?
#
loop_
_entity_poly.entity_id
_entity_poly.type
_entity_poly.pdbx_seq_one_letter_code
_entity_poly.pdbx_strand_id
1 'polypeptide(L)'
;MRARSAEDTLRELRSRGAKRLKSVNFRANRATIWSLTQDATVLNLHVAYRRAPASILDALATIVRGRGWRTATVREASEVVRSWPGLTPVLEAVRTSHAQRQRQALRRRCGGDNGVTHCCGTAEQRRYLRAVYRYLNKTRFDGLLPDDVPIRLSNRMKAALGQMLPGIDRKRRRFVMELALNVDLMLEGNGAERMDTLLHEMAHIAEWLLDGTYGHGENWRKWARHAGCRAESRYDRAVVRRRKRHERVTRVPPLPPALRHKVA
;
A
#
# COMPACT_ATOMS: atom_id res chain seq x y z
N MET A 1 -22.75 -24.89 0.21
CA MET A 1 -22.64 -24.74 -1.29
C MET A 1 -21.22 -25.09 -1.73
N ARG A 2 -21.08 -25.87 -2.81
CA ARG A 2 -19.78 -26.16 -3.43
C ARG A 2 -19.20 -24.87 -4.05
N ALA A 3 -17.88 -24.67 -3.96
CA ALA A 3 -17.22 -23.54 -4.58
C ALA A 3 -17.21 -23.69 -6.11
N ARG A 4 -17.68 -22.67 -6.82
CA ARG A 4 -17.70 -22.66 -8.29
C ARG A 4 -16.30 -22.46 -8.87
N SER A 5 -16.06 -23.05 -10.02
CA SER A 5 -14.91 -22.70 -10.87
C SER A 5 -15.12 -21.35 -11.56
N ALA A 6 -14.08 -20.82 -12.17
CA ALA A 6 -14.19 -19.62 -13.01
C ALA A 6 -15.08 -19.86 -14.23
N GLU A 7 -14.99 -21.04 -14.81
CA GLU A 7 -15.79 -21.46 -15.98
C GLU A 7 -17.28 -21.62 -15.65
N ASP A 8 -17.61 -22.28 -14.52
CA ASP A 8 -18.98 -22.38 -14.05
C ASP A 8 -19.60 -21.02 -13.80
N THR A 9 -18.84 -20.12 -13.13
CA THR A 9 -19.28 -18.75 -12.87
C THR A 9 -19.49 -17.97 -14.16
N LEU A 10 -18.60 -18.12 -15.13
CA LEU A 10 -18.75 -17.50 -16.45
C LEU A 10 -20.02 -17.99 -17.15
N ARG A 11 -20.26 -19.29 -17.15
CA ARG A 11 -21.46 -19.91 -17.75
C ARG A 11 -22.73 -19.38 -17.10
N GLU A 12 -22.75 -19.34 -15.77
CA GLU A 12 -23.90 -18.83 -15.02
C GLU A 12 -24.14 -17.34 -15.25
N LEU A 13 -23.11 -16.51 -15.33
CA LEU A 13 -23.25 -15.07 -15.62
C LEU A 13 -23.75 -14.84 -17.06
N ARG A 14 -23.26 -15.63 -18.01
CA ARG A 14 -23.76 -15.58 -19.41
C ARG A 14 -25.23 -15.99 -19.55
N SER A 15 -25.67 -17.01 -18.83
CA SER A 15 -27.09 -17.41 -18.82
C SER A 15 -28.00 -16.32 -18.23
N ARG A 16 -27.45 -15.46 -17.33
CA ARG A 16 -28.11 -14.27 -16.76
C ARG A 16 -27.97 -13.02 -17.63
N GLY A 17 -27.53 -13.17 -18.88
CA GLY A 17 -27.47 -12.08 -19.86
C GLY A 17 -26.13 -11.34 -19.95
N ALA A 18 -25.10 -11.73 -19.22
CA ALA A 18 -23.75 -11.15 -19.34
C ALA A 18 -23.00 -11.71 -20.59
N LYS A 19 -23.65 -11.69 -21.76
CA LYS A 19 -23.21 -12.37 -23.01
C LYS A 19 -21.82 -11.94 -23.51
N ARG A 20 -21.41 -10.69 -23.22
CA ARG A 20 -20.11 -10.15 -23.64
C ARG A 20 -18.92 -10.66 -22.80
N LEU A 21 -19.18 -11.18 -21.61
CA LEU A 21 -18.14 -11.65 -20.73
C LEU A 21 -17.39 -12.83 -21.36
N LYS A 22 -16.08 -12.73 -21.50
CA LYS A 22 -15.22 -13.78 -22.07
C LYS A 22 -14.55 -14.61 -20.99
N SER A 23 -14.22 -13.99 -19.84
CA SER A 23 -13.56 -14.69 -18.74
C SER A 23 -13.90 -14.11 -17.37
N VAL A 24 -13.81 -14.98 -16.36
CA VAL A 24 -13.89 -14.63 -14.94
C VAL A 24 -12.59 -15.06 -14.28
N ASN A 25 -11.99 -14.16 -13.47
CA ASN A 25 -10.82 -14.46 -12.70
C ASN A 25 -11.10 -14.28 -11.21
N PHE A 26 -10.78 -15.27 -10.39
CA PHE A 26 -10.86 -15.15 -8.95
C PHE A 26 -9.52 -14.70 -8.35
N ARG A 27 -9.56 -13.68 -7.51
CA ARG A 27 -8.37 -13.10 -6.86
C ARG A 27 -8.60 -12.92 -5.37
N ALA A 28 -7.58 -13.20 -4.57
CA ALA A 28 -7.58 -12.97 -3.14
C ALA A 28 -7.09 -11.54 -2.84
N ASN A 29 -7.82 -10.52 -3.31
CA ASN A 29 -7.49 -9.12 -3.09
C ASN A 29 -7.90 -8.68 -1.67
N ARG A 30 -7.21 -7.70 -1.10
CA ARG A 30 -7.49 -7.18 0.25
C ARG A 30 -8.58 -6.09 0.27
N ALA A 31 -8.78 -5.40 -0.81
CA ALA A 31 -9.68 -4.26 -0.92
C ALA A 31 -10.61 -4.34 -2.14
N THR A 32 -10.07 -4.64 -3.30
CA THR A 32 -10.88 -4.73 -4.53
C THR A 32 -11.68 -6.02 -4.52
N ILE A 33 -12.99 -5.89 -4.39
CA ILE A 33 -13.92 -7.04 -4.37
C ILE A 33 -14.32 -7.50 -5.75
N TRP A 34 -14.40 -6.58 -6.71
CA TRP A 34 -14.56 -6.88 -8.12
C TRP A 34 -13.99 -5.75 -9.00
N SER A 35 -13.63 -6.08 -10.22
CA SER A 35 -13.32 -5.11 -11.28
C SER A 35 -13.69 -5.67 -12.64
N LEU A 36 -14.11 -4.80 -13.54
CA LEU A 36 -14.50 -5.11 -14.91
C LEU A 36 -13.59 -4.35 -15.86
N THR A 37 -13.14 -4.99 -16.95
CA THR A 37 -12.40 -4.30 -18.01
C THR A 37 -13.31 -3.30 -18.74
N GLN A 38 -12.73 -2.29 -19.39
CA GLN A 38 -13.50 -1.22 -20.06
C GLN A 38 -14.43 -1.75 -21.15
N ASP A 39 -14.04 -2.83 -21.83
CA ASP A 39 -14.84 -3.54 -22.83
C ASP A 39 -15.88 -4.52 -22.27
N ALA A 40 -15.93 -4.64 -20.93
CA ALA A 40 -16.78 -5.57 -20.18
C ALA A 40 -16.59 -7.05 -20.54
N THR A 41 -15.39 -7.43 -20.99
CA THR A 41 -15.09 -8.82 -21.40
C THR A 41 -14.44 -9.65 -20.30
N VAL A 42 -13.76 -9.03 -19.32
CA VAL A 42 -13.09 -9.72 -18.22
C VAL A 42 -13.60 -9.20 -16.88
N LEU A 43 -14.12 -10.11 -16.05
CA LEU A 43 -14.57 -9.82 -14.70
C LEU A 43 -13.60 -10.46 -13.70
N ASN A 44 -12.91 -9.61 -12.92
CA ASN A 44 -12.12 -10.06 -11.79
C ASN A 44 -12.97 -10.01 -10.53
N LEU A 45 -13.09 -11.11 -9.82
CA LEU A 45 -13.89 -11.26 -8.60
C LEU A 45 -13.00 -11.64 -7.41
N HIS A 46 -13.39 -11.19 -6.22
CA HIS A 46 -12.81 -11.72 -5.00
C HIS A 46 -13.16 -13.21 -4.84
N VAL A 47 -12.26 -14.01 -4.29
CA VAL A 47 -12.44 -15.47 -4.11
C VAL A 47 -13.69 -15.83 -3.30
N ALA A 48 -14.19 -14.93 -2.45
CA ALA A 48 -15.43 -15.11 -1.71
C ALA A 48 -16.61 -15.46 -2.62
N TYR A 49 -16.71 -14.83 -3.80
CA TYR A 49 -17.82 -15.02 -4.72
C TYR A 49 -17.91 -16.39 -5.38
N ARG A 50 -16.92 -17.26 -5.17
CA ARG A 50 -17.04 -18.67 -5.56
C ARG A 50 -18.23 -19.39 -4.90
N ARG A 51 -18.68 -18.90 -3.75
CA ARG A 51 -19.83 -19.45 -3.00
C ARG A 51 -21.01 -18.49 -2.95
N ALA A 52 -21.03 -17.50 -3.83
CA ALA A 52 -22.10 -16.50 -3.87
C ALA A 52 -23.45 -17.15 -4.21
N PRO A 53 -24.57 -16.75 -3.58
CA PRO A 53 -25.91 -17.19 -3.94
C PRO A 53 -26.33 -16.65 -5.32
N ALA A 54 -27.42 -17.17 -5.87
CA ALA A 54 -27.95 -16.77 -7.17
C ALA A 54 -28.21 -15.27 -7.27
N SER A 55 -28.78 -14.66 -6.21
CA SER A 55 -29.06 -13.22 -6.15
C SER A 55 -27.82 -12.34 -6.35
N ILE A 56 -26.65 -12.78 -5.84
CA ILE A 56 -25.40 -12.07 -6.03
C ILE A 56 -24.89 -12.24 -7.47
N LEU A 57 -25.11 -13.41 -8.08
CA LEU A 57 -24.77 -13.63 -9.49
C LEU A 57 -25.66 -12.81 -10.43
N ASP A 58 -26.94 -12.61 -10.07
CA ASP A 58 -27.85 -11.74 -10.81
C ASP A 58 -27.40 -10.28 -10.75
N ALA A 59 -26.99 -9.81 -9.55
CA ALA A 59 -26.43 -8.49 -9.37
C ALA A 59 -25.12 -8.31 -10.16
N LEU A 60 -24.22 -9.30 -10.14
CA LEU A 60 -22.97 -9.28 -10.93
C LEU A 60 -23.27 -9.25 -12.43
N ALA A 61 -24.25 -10.03 -12.91
CA ALA A 61 -24.66 -10.00 -14.30
C ALA A 61 -25.23 -8.63 -14.71
N THR A 62 -25.98 -7.98 -13.82
CA THR A 62 -26.49 -6.62 -14.03
C THR A 62 -25.34 -5.61 -14.14
N ILE A 63 -24.33 -5.71 -13.30
CA ILE A 63 -23.12 -4.86 -13.39
C ILE A 63 -22.41 -5.04 -14.73
N VAL A 64 -22.23 -6.28 -15.19
CA VAL A 64 -21.57 -6.59 -16.47
C VAL A 64 -22.37 -6.07 -17.66
N ARG A 65 -23.71 -6.23 -17.65
CA ARG A 65 -24.60 -5.72 -18.71
C ARG A 65 -24.58 -4.19 -18.79
N GLY A 66 -24.51 -3.53 -17.64
CA GLY A 66 -24.60 -2.07 -17.51
C GLY A 66 -23.37 -1.29 -17.96
N ARG A 67 -22.29 -1.92 -18.39
CA ARG A 67 -21.05 -1.32 -18.92
C ARG A 67 -20.45 -0.17 -18.12
N GLY A 68 -20.86 0.07 -16.90
CA GLY A 68 -20.26 1.16 -16.13
C GLY A 68 -21.11 1.71 -15.00
N TRP A 69 -20.47 2.39 -14.14
CA TRP A 69 -20.85 2.86 -12.82
C TRP A 69 -21.92 3.97 -12.76
N ARG A 70 -22.46 4.42 -13.90
CA ARG A 70 -23.22 5.68 -13.95
C ARG A 70 -24.74 5.51 -13.87
N THR A 71 -25.27 4.31 -14.05
CA THR A 71 -26.70 4.06 -13.96
C THR A 71 -27.13 3.72 -12.52
N ALA A 72 -28.35 4.10 -12.12
CA ALA A 72 -28.90 3.77 -10.80
C ALA A 72 -28.89 2.26 -10.56
N THR A 73 -29.35 1.48 -11.57
CA THR A 73 -29.39 0.02 -11.53
C THR A 73 -28.02 -0.64 -11.27
N VAL A 74 -26.95 -0.13 -11.87
CA VAL A 74 -25.59 -0.66 -11.64
C VAL A 74 -25.08 -0.28 -10.24
N ARG A 75 -25.44 0.89 -9.73
CA ARG A 75 -25.10 1.29 -8.35
C ARG A 75 -25.79 0.41 -7.33
N GLU A 76 -27.08 0.17 -7.49
CA GLU A 76 -27.86 -0.72 -6.62
C GLU A 76 -27.32 -2.16 -6.66
N ALA A 77 -27.07 -2.71 -7.85
CA ALA A 77 -26.46 -4.02 -7.99
C ALA A 77 -25.06 -4.09 -7.34
N SER A 78 -24.27 -3.02 -7.43
CA SER A 78 -22.95 -2.94 -6.79
C SER A 78 -23.05 -2.92 -5.27
N GLU A 79 -24.08 -2.29 -4.73
CA GLU A 79 -24.32 -2.26 -3.28
C GLU A 79 -24.76 -3.66 -2.79
N VAL A 80 -25.65 -4.33 -3.49
CA VAL A 80 -26.02 -5.73 -3.20
C VAL A 80 -24.80 -6.65 -3.16
N VAL A 81 -23.90 -6.51 -4.12
CA VAL A 81 -22.64 -7.29 -4.17
C VAL A 81 -21.73 -6.96 -3.00
N ARG A 82 -21.64 -5.68 -2.60
CA ARG A 82 -20.78 -5.23 -1.49
C ARG A 82 -21.31 -5.63 -0.12
N SER A 83 -22.62 -5.53 0.07
CA SER A 83 -23.29 -5.81 1.35
C SER A 83 -23.51 -7.31 1.62
N TRP A 84 -23.11 -8.17 0.67
CA TRP A 84 -23.28 -9.61 0.86
C TRP A 84 -22.53 -10.12 2.12
N PRO A 85 -23.26 -10.70 3.12
CA PRO A 85 -22.65 -11.14 4.37
C PRO A 85 -21.53 -12.20 4.20
N GLY A 86 -21.59 -13.03 3.15
CA GLY A 86 -20.56 -14.04 2.88
C GLY A 86 -19.21 -13.47 2.39
N LEU A 87 -19.16 -12.18 2.04
CA LEU A 87 -17.92 -11.50 1.64
C LEU A 87 -17.02 -11.22 2.84
N THR A 88 -17.58 -10.66 3.93
CA THR A 88 -16.83 -10.15 5.08
C THR A 88 -15.88 -11.18 5.69
N PRO A 89 -16.31 -12.40 6.08
CA PRO A 89 -15.41 -13.36 6.73
C PRO A 89 -14.27 -13.80 5.82
N VAL A 90 -14.52 -13.94 4.51
CA VAL A 90 -13.47 -14.36 3.57
C VAL A 90 -12.49 -13.21 3.30
N LEU A 91 -12.98 -11.97 3.22
CA LEU A 91 -12.13 -10.79 3.06
C LEU A 91 -11.24 -10.56 4.29
N GLU A 92 -11.78 -10.74 5.49
CA GLU A 92 -11.02 -10.67 6.74
C GLU A 92 -9.98 -11.78 6.84
N ALA A 93 -10.32 -13.01 6.46
CA ALA A 93 -9.37 -14.12 6.41
C ALA A 93 -8.20 -13.83 5.45
N VAL A 94 -8.48 -13.25 4.27
CA VAL A 94 -7.45 -12.82 3.31
C VAL A 94 -6.57 -11.71 3.91
N ARG A 95 -7.16 -10.72 4.56
CA ARG A 95 -6.43 -9.63 5.24
C ARG A 95 -5.54 -10.15 6.35
N THR A 96 -6.08 -11.02 7.21
CA THR A 96 -5.35 -11.66 8.33
C THR A 96 -4.21 -12.52 7.82
N SER A 97 -4.45 -13.38 6.83
CA SER A 97 -3.42 -14.22 6.22
C SER A 97 -2.30 -13.38 5.57
N HIS A 98 -2.66 -12.27 4.93
CA HIS A 98 -1.67 -11.35 4.38
C HIS A 98 -0.84 -10.68 5.49
N ALA A 99 -1.49 -10.19 6.55
CA ALA A 99 -0.81 -9.59 7.70
C ALA A 99 0.11 -10.59 8.40
N GLN A 100 -0.32 -11.85 8.55
CA GLN A 100 0.52 -12.91 9.09
C GLN A 100 1.75 -13.19 8.21
N ARG A 101 1.57 -13.28 6.89
CA ARG A 101 2.69 -13.45 5.95
C ARG A 101 3.67 -12.27 6.00
N GLN A 102 3.17 -11.07 6.11
CA GLN A 102 4.00 -9.87 6.29
C GLN A 102 4.78 -9.94 7.60
N ARG A 103 4.11 -10.29 8.73
CA ARG A 103 4.76 -10.47 10.04
C ARG A 103 5.82 -11.57 10.01
N GLN A 104 5.54 -12.71 9.36
CA GLN A 104 6.52 -13.79 9.19
C GLN A 104 7.71 -13.35 8.33
N ALA A 105 7.45 -12.64 7.23
CA ALA A 105 8.49 -12.09 6.39
C ALA A 105 9.38 -11.10 7.15
N LEU A 106 8.79 -10.28 8.02
CA LEU A 106 9.51 -9.36 8.89
C LEU A 106 10.31 -10.10 9.96
N ARG A 107 9.73 -11.11 10.65
CA ARG A 107 10.45 -11.93 11.62
C ARG A 107 11.65 -12.64 10.98
N ARG A 108 11.50 -13.19 9.77
CA ARG A 108 12.63 -13.78 9.01
C ARG A 108 13.67 -12.74 8.63
N ARG A 109 13.27 -11.47 8.44
CA ARG A 109 14.17 -10.34 8.18
C ARG A 109 14.87 -9.83 9.43
N CYS A 110 14.20 -9.88 10.59
CA CYS A 110 14.70 -9.40 11.87
C CYS A 110 15.36 -10.48 12.72
N GLY A 111 15.20 -11.76 12.39
CA GLY A 111 15.65 -12.90 13.20
C GLY A 111 16.99 -13.52 12.80
N GLY A 112 17.66 -13.01 11.79
CA GLY A 112 19.01 -13.40 11.41
C GLY A 112 20.00 -12.28 11.74
N ASP A 113 21.21 -12.63 11.98
CA ASP A 113 22.35 -11.76 12.32
C ASP A 113 22.55 -10.56 11.36
N ASN A 114 21.83 -10.56 10.25
CA ASN A 114 21.77 -9.52 9.24
C ASN A 114 20.34 -9.06 8.95
N GLY A 115 19.56 -8.72 9.94
CA GLY A 115 18.13 -8.33 9.93
C GLY A 115 17.57 -7.52 8.75
N VAL A 116 18.32 -7.37 7.66
CA VAL A 116 18.02 -6.56 6.50
C VAL A 116 18.31 -7.32 5.19
N THR A 117 17.90 -8.57 5.11
CA THR A 117 18.11 -9.44 3.92
C THR A 117 17.62 -8.87 2.59
N HIS A 118 16.84 -7.79 2.61
CA HIS A 118 16.36 -7.12 1.40
C HIS A 118 16.55 -5.59 1.40
N CYS A 119 17.37 -5.06 2.32
CA CYS A 119 17.83 -3.67 2.23
C CYS A 119 18.97 -3.60 1.24
N CYS A 120 18.81 -2.90 0.16
CA CYS A 120 19.87 -2.66 -0.81
C CYS A 120 20.77 -1.49 -0.43
N GLY A 121 20.48 -0.81 0.67
CA GLY A 121 21.26 0.33 1.18
C GLY A 121 22.44 -0.11 2.04
N THR A 122 23.51 0.71 2.05
CA THR A 122 24.68 0.54 2.92
C THR A 122 24.35 0.89 4.39
N ALA A 123 25.24 0.51 5.31
CA ALA A 123 25.10 0.90 6.71
C ALA A 123 25.15 2.42 6.89
N GLU A 124 26.00 3.10 6.11
CA GLU A 124 26.16 4.57 6.11
C GLU A 124 24.87 5.25 5.63
N GLN A 125 24.27 4.75 4.55
CA GLN A 125 22.99 5.27 4.06
C GLN A 125 21.88 5.14 5.09
N ARG A 126 21.83 4.02 5.81
CA ARG A 126 20.86 3.84 6.91
C ARG A 126 21.11 4.78 8.07
N ARG A 127 22.38 4.97 8.46
CA ARG A 127 22.76 5.96 9.50
C ARG A 127 22.36 7.38 9.10
N TYR A 128 22.64 7.75 7.85
CA TYR A 128 22.22 9.03 7.27
C TYR A 128 20.69 9.23 7.37
N LEU A 129 19.91 8.26 6.88
CA LEU A 129 18.45 8.35 6.92
C LEU A 129 17.89 8.42 8.34
N ARG A 130 18.48 7.68 9.30
CA ARG A 130 18.08 7.77 10.71
C ARG A 130 18.39 9.13 11.31
N ALA A 131 19.54 9.71 10.99
CA ALA A 131 19.90 11.05 11.46
C ALA A 131 18.92 12.10 10.91
N VAL A 132 18.60 12.02 9.61
CA VAL A 132 17.63 12.91 8.98
C VAL A 132 16.24 12.70 9.57
N TYR A 133 15.79 11.46 9.74
CA TYR A 133 14.50 11.13 10.35
C TYR A 133 14.36 11.75 11.76
N ARG A 134 15.34 11.53 12.64
CA ARG A 134 15.32 12.10 14.00
C ARG A 134 15.30 13.63 14.00
N TYR A 135 16.06 14.24 13.11
CA TYR A 135 16.04 15.68 12.95
C TYR A 135 14.65 16.17 12.52
N LEU A 136 14.04 15.54 11.52
CA LEU A 136 12.70 15.89 11.05
C LEU A 136 11.64 15.60 12.12
N ASN A 137 11.76 14.50 12.86
CA ASN A 137 10.89 14.21 13.98
C ASN A 137 10.90 15.37 14.97
N LYS A 138 12.07 15.81 15.38
CA LYS A 138 12.23 16.91 16.35
C LYS A 138 11.74 18.25 15.81
N THR A 139 11.94 18.55 14.53
CA THR A 139 11.71 19.91 13.98
C THR A 139 10.40 20.06 13.23
N ARG A 140 9.73 18.96 12.86
CA ARG A 140 8.51 18.95 12.03
C ARG A 140 7.36 18.15 12.64
N PHE A 141 7.63 17.36 13.68
CA PHE A 141 6.65 16.54 14.36
C PHE A 141 6.77 16.65 15.89
N ASP A 142 7.44 17.68 16.39
CA ASP A 142 7.59 17.99 17.82
C ASP A 142 8.12 16.82 18.67
N GLY A 143 8.86 15.89 18.05
CA GLY A 143 9.36 14.68 18.69
C GLY A 143 8.31 13.62 18.99
N LEU A 144 7.11 13.72 18.42
CA LEU A 144 5.97 12.85 18.72
C LEU A 144 6.11 11.43 18.13
N LEU A 145 7.00 11.24 17.15
CA LEU A 145 7.16 9.95 16.49
C LEU A 145 8.26 9.12 17.17
N PRO A 146 8.20 7.77 17.11
CA PRO A 146 9.26 6.91 17.62
C PRO A 146 10.58 7.13 16.87
N ASP A 147 11.69 7.22 17.58
CA ASP A 147 13.03 7.43 17.00
C ASP A 147 13.65 6.14 16.42
N ASP A 148 13.10 4.97 16.77
CA ASP A 148 13.62 3.64 16.44
C ASP A 148 12.88 2.97 15.27
N VAL A 149 12.11 3.75 14.50
CA VAL A 149 11.40 3.22 13.32
C VAL A 149 12.39 2.51 12.39
N PRO A 150 12.15 1.24 12.02
CA PRO A 150 13.01 0.53 11.09
C PRO A 150 12.98 1.15 9.69
N ILE A 151 14.11 1.69 9.23
CA ILE A 151 14.22 2.30 7.90
C ILE A 151 14.97 1.37 6.95
N ARG A 152 14.39 1.12 5.78
CA ARG A 152 14.95 0.27 4.75
C ARG A 152 14.99 0.95 3.39
N LEU A 153 16.07 0.74 2.64
CA LEU A 153 16.15 1.09 1.23
C LEU A 153 15.76 -0.11 0.35
N SER A 154 14.95 0.14 -0.67
CA SER A 154 14.41 -0.87 -1.58
C SER A 154 14.76 -0.56 -3.04
N ASN A 155 15.29 -1.54 -3.75
CA ASN A 155 15.48 -1.49 -5.20
C ASN A 155 14.31 -2.11 -5.97
N ARG A 156 13.26 -2.57 -5.28
CA ARG A 156 12.10 -3.24 -5.87
C ARG A 156 10.90 -2.34 -6.08
N MET A 157 10.91 -1.13 -5.49
CA MET A 157 9.85 -0.14 -5.69
C MET A 157 9.94 0.42 -7.12
N LYS A 158 8.86 0.31 -7.88
CA LYS A 158 8.83 0.78 -9.28
C LYS A 158 8.23 2.19 -9.39
N ALA A 159 7.02 2.37 -8.89
CA ALA A 159 6.29 3.64 -8.94
C ALA A 159 6.38 4.41 -7.62
N ALA A 160 6.28 3.73 -6.48
CA ALA A 160 6.36 4.37 -5.17
C ALA A 160 7.80 4.79 -4.83
N LEU A 161 7.94 5.93 -4.20
CA LEU A 161 9.21 6.43 -3.66
C LEU A 161 9.38 6.08 -2.19
N GLY A 162 8.28 6.00 -1.44
CA GLY A 162 8.23 5.61 -0.05
C GLY A 162 7.06 4.68 0.24
N GLN A 163 7.07 4.05 1.40
CA GLN A 163 5.97 3.28 1.96
C GLN A 163 6.18 3.09 3.46
N MET A 164 5.29 3.62 4.26
CA MET A 164 5.15 3.25 5.65
C MET A 164 4.32 1.97 5.75
N LEU A 165 4.75 1.02 6.59
CA LEU A 165 4.03 -0.22 6.84
C LEU A 165 3.49 -0.22 8.26
N PRO A 166 2.16 -0.09 8.44
CA PRO A 166 1.52 -0.08 9.75
C PRO A 166 1.47 -1.48 10.35
N GLY A 167 1.55 -1.57 11.67
CA GLY A 167 1.42 -2.80 12.44
C GLY A 167 0.51 -2.62 13.64
N ILE A 168 -0.10 -3.73 14.08
CA ILE A 168 -0.84 -3.83 15.34
C ILE A 168 -0.28 -5.04 16.09
N ASP A 169 0.08 -4.86 17.35
CA ASP A 169 0.58 -5.93 18.19
C ASP A 169 -0.56 -6.80 18.78
N ARG A 170 -0.19 -7.83 19.57
CA ARG A 170 -1.17 -8.72 20.20
C ARG A 170 -2.07 -8.03 21.24
N LYS A 171 -1.61 -6.89 21.78
CA LYS A 171 -2.34 -6.06 22.74
C LYS A 171 -3.12 -4.94 22.05
N ARG A 172 -3.31 -5.02 20.73
CA ARG A 172 -3.96 -4.01 19.88
C ARG A 172 -3.28 -2.64 19.85
N ARG A 173 -2.03 -2.51 20.29
CA ARG A 173 -1.26 -1.28 20.20
C ARG A 173 -0.74 -1.11 18.79
N ARG A 174 -0.84 0.09 18.27
CA ARG A 174 -0.30 0.46 16.96
C ARG A 174 1.20 0.65 17.03
N PHE A 175 1.89 0.23 15.99
CA PHE A 175 3.32 0.47 15.84
C PHE A 175 3.67 0.57 14.34
N VAL A 176 4.86 1.03 14.03
CA VAL A 176 5.39 1.07 12.66
C VAL A 176 6.26 -0.15 12.46
N MET A 177 5.90 -0.97 11.50
CA MET A 177 6.69 -2.17 11.17
C MET A 177 7.96 -1.80 10.40
N GLU A 178 7.85 -0.88 9.45
CA GLU A 178 8.93 -0.49 8.55
C GLU A 178 8.59 0.81 7.82
N LEU A 179 9.60 1.61 7.60
CA LEU A 179 9.61 2.70 6.64
C LEU A 179 10.54 2.31 5.48
N ALA A 180 9.97 1.97 4.34
CA ALA A 180 10.71 1.62 3.13
C ALA A 180 10.82 2.84 2.21
N LEU A 181 12.03 3.11 1.72
CA LEU A 181 12.31 4.17 0.75
C LEU A 181 12.94 3.58 -0.51
N ASN A 182 12.61 4.14 -1.67
CA ASN A 182 13.25 3.75 -2.91
C ASN A 182 14.74 4.16 -2.88
N VAL A 183 15.64 3.23 -3.22
CA VAL A 183 17.08 3.49 -3.20
C VAL A 183 17.49 4.60 -4.16
N ASP A 184 16.72 4.86 -5.22
CA ASP A 184 16.98 5.95 -6.16
C ASP A 184 16.97 7.33 -5.48
N LEU A 185 16.27 7.46 -4.36
CA LEU A 185 16.30 8.68 -3.55
C LEU A 185 17.69 9.02 -3.00
N MET A 186 18.63 8.06 -2.98
CA MET A 186 20.02 8.28 -2.57
C MET A 186 20.89 8.83 -3.71
N LEU A 187 20.40 8.87 -4.95
CA LEU A 187 21.12 9.43 -6.08
C LEU A 187 21.25 10.96 -5.95
N GLU A 188 22.27 11.47 -6.62
CA GLU A 188 22.47 12.90 -6.78
C GLU A 188 21.30 13.52 -7.56
N GLY A 189 20.92 14.74 -7.22
CA GLY A 189 19.75 15.41 -7.81
C GLY A 189 18.43 15.12 -7.09
N ASN A 190 18.31 14.04 -6.30
CA ASN A 190 17.08 13.66 -5.58
C ASN A 190 17.01 14.20 -4.15
N GLY A 191 17.69 15.30 -3.84
CA GLY A 191 17.74 15.84 -2.47
C GLY A 191 16.39 16.30 -1.96
N ALA A 192 15.67 17.09 -2.75
CA ALA A 192 14.35 17.59 -2.43
C ALA A 192 13.32 16.46 -2.33
N GLU A 193 13.35 15.54 -3.30
CA GLU A 193 12.47 14.38 -3.40
C GLU A 193 12.65 13.42 -2.23
N ARG A 194 13.88 13.22 -1.79
CA ARG A 194 14.20 12.42 -0.61
C ARG A 194 13.59 13.00 0.66
N MET A 195 13.73 14.32 0.85
CA MET A 195 13.18 15.01 2.02
C MET A 195 11.66 14.99 2.01
N ASP A 196 11.06 15.32 0.88
CA ASP A 196 9.61 15.36 0.72
C ASP A 196 8.99 13.95 0.90
N THR A 197 9.58 12.92 0.30
CA THR A 197 9.15 11.54 0.49
C THR A 197 9.27 11.10 1.95
N LEU A 198 10.36 11.45 2.63
CA LEU A 198 10.53 11.09 4.02
C LEU A 198 9.49 11.76 4.92
N LEU A 199 9.22 13.05 4.72
CA LEU A 199 8.16 13.78 5.43
C LEU A 199 6.77 13.21 5.14
N HIS A 200 6.49 12.83 3.89
CA HIS A 200 5.24 12.18 3.48
C HIS A 200 4.99 10.88 4.26
N GLU A 201 6.00 10.02 4.31
CA GLU A 201 5.89 8.75 5.06
C GLU A 201 5.83 8.97 6.57
N MET A 202 6.51 10.01 7.08
CA MET A 202 6.42 10.39 8.50
C MET A 202 5.02 10.93 8.84
N ALA A 203 4.35 11.63 7.92
CA ALA A 203 2.95 12.03 8.11
C ALA A 203 2.02 10.81 8.20
N HIS A 204 2.29 9.73 7.44
CA HIS A 204 1.58 8.46 7.63
C HIS A 204 1.86 7.80 8.98
N ILE A 205 3.09 7.94 9.51
CA ILE A 205 3.42 7.45 10.86
C ILE A 205 2.61 8.21 11.90
N ALA A 206 2.54 9.54 11.80
CA ALA A 206 1.76 10.38 12.71
C ALA A 206 0.26 10.01 12.65
N GLU A 207 -0.32 9.97 11.47
CA GLU A 207 -1.71 9.56 11.25
C GLU A 207 -2.02 8.18 11.87
N TRP A 208 -1.14 7.20 11.62
CA TRP A 208 -1.33 5.85 12.12
C TRP A 208 -1.24 5.75 13.65
N LEU A 209 -0.22 6.36 14.24
CA LEU A 209 0.04 6.22 15.67
C LEU A 209 -0.87 7.11 16.53
N LEU A 210 -1.15 8.33 16.08
CA LEU A 210 -1.85 9.34 16.86
C LEU A 210 -3.36 9.37 16.58
N ASP A 211 -3.75 9.35 15.29
CA ASP A 211 -5.15 9.44 14.91
C ASP A 211 -5.80 8.06 14.66
N GLY A 212 -4.99 7.03 14.43
CA GLY A 212 -5.48 5.66 14.22
C GLY A 212 -6.06 5.36 12.87
N THR A 213 -5.93 6.26 11.93
CA THR A 213 -6.31 6.11 10.54
C THR A 213 -5.09 5.82 9.67
N TYR A 214 -5.29 5.43 8.41
CA TYR A 214 -4.21 5.19 7.46
C TYR A 214 -4.70 5.39 6.03
N GLY A 215 -4.14 6.36 5.36
CA GLY A 215 -4.49 6.69 3.98
C GLY A 215 -4.00 8.08 3.59
N HIS A 216 -4.68 8.75 2.66
CA HIS A 216 -4.44 10.14 2.28
C HIS A 216 -5.69 10.99 2.57
N GLY A 217 -6.37 10.65 3.67
CA GLY A 217 -7.54 11.36 4.16
C GLY A 217 -7.20 12.69 4.84
N GLU A 218 -8.18 13.27 5.55
CA GLU A 218 -8.03 14.57 6.19
C GLU A 218 -6.93 14.56 7.27
N ASN A 219 -6.87 13.50 8.10
CA ASN A 219 -5.86 13.38 9.16
C ASN A 219 -4.43 13.36 8.57
N TRP A 220 -4.21 12.57 7.51
CA TRP A 220 -2.92 12.57 6.84
C TRP A 220 -2.57 13.93 6.24
N ARG A 221 -3.53 14.62 5.58
CA ARG A 221 -3.30 15.95 5.00
C ARG A 221 -2.97 16.99 6.06
N LYS A 222 -3.58 16.89 7.24
CA LYS A 222 -3.26 17.74 8.41
C LYS A 222 -1.79 17.55 8.80
N TRP A 223 -1.33 16.31 8.97
CA TRP A 223 0.06 16.02 9.32
C TRP A 223 1.04 16.40 8.21
N ALA A 224 0.69 16.17 6.94
CA ALA A 224 1.51 16.57 5.81
C ALA A 224 1.71 18.09 5.76
N ARG A 225 0.65 18.88 5.94
CA ARG A 225 0.72 20.35 6.03
C ARG A 225 1.53 20.82 7.24
N HIS A 226 1.31 20.22 8.41
CA HIS A 226 2.08 20.51 9.63
C HIS A 226 3.57 20.29 9.43
N ALA A 227 3.94 19.18 8.82
CA ALA A 227 5.33 18.83 8.52
C ALA A 227 5.95 19.68 7.41
N GLY A 228 5.14 20.42 6.64
CA GLY A 228 5.58 21.21 5.50
C GLY A 228 5.94 20.38 4.27
N CYS A 229 5.35 19.18 4.12
CA CYS A 229 5.41 18.43 2.87
C CYS A 229 4.14 18.63 2.05
N ARG A 230 4.17 18.23 0.80
CA ARG A 230 3.00 18.30 -0.08
C ARG A 230 1.91 17.36 0.41
N ALA A 231 0.71 17.90 0.59
CA ALA A 231 -0.47 17.14 1.01
C ALA A 231 -1.16 16.42 -0.18
N GLU A 232 -0.37 15.85 -1.08
CA GLU A 232 -0.81 15.16 -2.30
C GLU A 232 -0.41 13.68 -2.23
N SER A 233 -1.32 12.81 -2.66
CA SER A 233 -1.10 11.36 -2.65
C SER A 233 -0.19 10.86 -3.76
N ARG A 234 0.04 11.67 -4.80
CA ARG A 234 0.87 11.32 -5.96
C ARG A 234 2.05 12.28 -6.06
N TYR A 235 3.19 11.70 -6.37
CA TYR A 235 4.40 12.45 -6.65
C TYR A 235 4.52 12.66 -8.16
N ASP A 236 4.52 13.91 -8.60
CA ASP A 236 4.52 14.33 -10.00
C ASP A 236 5.88 14.86 -10.51
N ARG A 237 6.86 15.00 -9.60
CA ARG A 237 8.19 15.48 -9.98
C ARG A 237 9.05 14.37 -10.59
N ALA A 238 9.88 14.78 -11.54
CA ALA A 238 10.90 13.91 -12.11
C ALA A 238 11.91 13.48 -11.03
N VAL A 239 12.12 12.19 -10.92
CA VAL A 239 13.10 11.58 -10.01
C VAL A 239 14.22 10.99 -10.84
N VAL A 240 15.46 11.30 -10.51
CA VAL A 240 16.64 10.66 -11.11
C VAL A 240 16.58 9.17 -10.81
N ARG A 241 16.66 8.33 -11.83
CA ARG A 241 16.56 6.87 -11.70
C ARG A 241 17.88 6.21 -12.04
N ARG A 242 18.16 5.08 -11.43
CA ARG A 242 19.26 4.20 -11.83
C ARG A 242 19.14 3.80 -13.30
N ARG A 243 20.26 3.70 -13.98
CA ARG A 243 20.31 3.24 -15.38
C ARG A 243 19.89 1.78 -15.53
N LYS A 244 20.33 0.92 -14.59
CA LYS A 244 20.00 -0.52 -14.57
C LYS A 244 19.32 -0.88 -13.26
N ARG A 245 18.32 -1.76 -13.29
CA ARG A 245 17.53 -2.16 -12.12
C ARG A 245 18.36 -2.74 -10.98
N HIS A 246 19.44 -3.43 -11.28
CA HIS A 246 20.35 -4.06 -10.32
C HIS A 246 21.58 -3.21 -9.99
N GLU A 247 21.67 -2.01 -10.53
CA GLU A 247 22.74 -1.07 -10.21
C GLU A 247 22.76 -0.78 -8.71
N ARG A 248 23.95 -0.91 -8.10
CA ARG A 248 24.15 -0.61 -6.68
C ARG A 248 24.30 0.89 -6.47
N VAL A 249 23.51 1.45 -5.58
CA VAL A 249 23.63 2.83 -5.12
C VAL A 249 24.32 2.80 -3.76
N THR A 250 25.59 3.20 -3.71
CA THR A 250 26.38 3.21 -2.47
C THR A 250 26.63 4.61 -1.92
N ARG A 251 26.35 5.63 -2.71
CA ARG A 251 26.55 7.04 -2.32
C ARG A 251 25.74 7.39 -1.08
N VAL A 252 26.37 8.10 -0.16
CA VAL A 252 25.70 8.75 0.99
C VAL A 252 25.60 10.23 0.67
N PRO A 253 24.39 10.79 0.59
CA PRO A 253 24.23 12.23 0.37
C PRO A 253 24.81 13.04 1.56
N PRO A 254 25.22 14.29 1.32
CA PRO A 254 25.62 15.17 2.42
C PRO A 254 24.44 15.42 3.35
N LEU A 255 24.72 15.54 4.64
CA LEU A 255 23.70 15.93 5.62
C LEU A 255 23.13 17.31 5.26
N PRO A 256 21.83 17.54 5.48
CA PRO A 256 21.25 18.87 5.38
C PRO A 256 22.06 19.89 6.19
N PRO A 257 22.18 21.14 5.74
CA PRO A 257 23.00 22.15 6.42
C PRO A 257 22.72 22.26 7.92
N ALA A 258 21.45 22.22 8.31
CA ALA A 258 21.03 22.29 9.71
C ALA A 258 21.50 21.11 10.59
N LEU A 259 21.93 19.99 9.99
CA LEU A 259 22.49 18.83 10.70
C LEU A 259 24.02 18.80 10.72
N ARG A 260 24.68 19.55 9.84
CA ARG A 260 26.16 19.57 9.77
C ARG A 260 26.81 20.16 11.01
N HIS A 261 26.14 21.13 11.62
CA HIS A 261 26.68 21.85 12.80
C HIS A 261 26.51 21.11 14.15
N LYS A 262 25.87 19.90 14.15
CA LYS A 262 25.65 19.12 15.39
C LYS A 262 26.53 17.87 15.51
N VAL A 263 27.40 17.63 14.54
CA VAL A 263 28.28 16.44 14.47
C VAL A 263 29.76 16.82 14.57
N ALA A 264 30.07 18.10 14.78
CA ALA A 264 31.40 18.59 15.10
C ALA A 264 31.60 18.68 16.61
#